data_04cb5f0e573deaa0d13a82d83fde7562
#
_entry.id   04cb5f0e573deaa0d13a82d83fde7562
#
_cell.length_a   1.000
_cell.length_b   1.000
_cell.length_c   1.000
_cell.angle_alpha   90.00
_cell.angle_beta   90.00
_cell.angle_gamma   90.00
#
_symmetry.space_group_name_H-M   'P 1'
#
loop_
_entity.id
_entity.type
_entity.pdbx_description
1 polymer ?
#
loop_
_entity_poly.entity_id
_entity_poly.type
_entity_poly.pdbx_seq_one_letter_code
_entity_poly.pdbx_strand_id
1 'polypeptide(L)'
;MIFLLDTHLLLWASGAPERLSARARELINEPTSGLMFSTAAIWEVAIKSRLGRPDFHADARLLRRGLLENGYAELAVEGDHTVATLDLPEIHKDPFDRIQVAQARVEGIVLLTNDERVADYGSPVELV
;
A
#
# COMPACT_ATOMS: atom_id res chain seq x y z
N MET A 1 11.12 9.67 -7.36
CA MET A 1 10.55 8.36 -7.58
C MET A 1 9.16 8.28 -6.97
N ILE A 2 8.25 7.54 -7.57
CA ILE A 2 6.88 7.43 -7.09
C ILE A 2 6.69 6.07 -6.43
N PHE A 3 6.20 6.07 -5.19
CA PHE A 3 5.97 4.86 -4.41
C PHE A 3 4.49 4.72 -4.04
N LEU A 4 3.96 3.52 -4.25
CA LEU A 4 2.70 3.08 -3.69
C LEU A 4 3.03 2.35 -2.40
N LEU A 5 2.41 2.73 -1.28
CA LEU A 5 2.66 2.07 0.01
C LEU A 5 1.58 1.03 0.28
N ASP A 6 2.00 -0.17 0.71
CA ASP A 6 1.01 -1.15 1.11
C ASP A 6 0.29 -0.73 2.40
N THR A 7 -0.77 -1.45 2.73
CA THR A 7 -1.69 -1.04 3.78
C THR A 7 -1.02 -0.89 5.15
N HIS A 8 -0.16 -1.84 5.56
CA HIS A 8 0.50 -1.76 6.86
C HIS A 8 1.48 -0.59 6.93
N LEU A 9 2.20 -0.30 5.85
CA LEU A 9 3.09 0.86 5.82
C LEU A 9 2.31 2.17 5.96
N LEU A 10 1.11 2.24 5.34
CA LEU A 10 0.23 3.41 5.51
C LEU A 10 -0.22 3.58 6.95
N LEU A 11 -0.63 2.48 7.60
CA LEU A 11 -1.04 2.51 9.00
C LEU A 11 0.10 2.97 9.91
N TRP A 12 1.30 2.44 9.70
CA TRP A 12 2.46 2.83 10.50
C TRP A 12 2.92 4.26 10.23
N ALA A 13 2.96 4.68 8.97
CA ALA A 13 3.33 6.06 8.64
C ALA A 13 2.38 7.07 9.27
N SER A 14 1.09 6.73 9.38
CA SER A 14 0.05 7.61 9.93
C SER A 14 -0.06 7.56 11.45
N GLY A 15 0.13 6.39 12.07
CA GLY A 15 -0.18 6.20 13.47
C GLY A 15 0.91 5.61 14.35
N ALA A 16 1.94 5.00 13.77
CA ALA A 16 2.99 4.31 14.51
C ALA A 16 4.32 4.34 13.73
N PRO A 17 4.86 5.55 13.43
CA PRO A 17 6.04 5.67 12.57
C PRO A 17 7.28 4.96 13.13
N GLU A 18 7.34 4.72 14.43
CA GLU A 18 8.41 3.95 15.06
C GLU A 18 8.45 2.48 14.60
N ARG A 19 7.37 1.97 14.01
CA ARG A 19 7.32 0.61 13.46
C ARG A 19 7.91 0.51 12.06
N LEU A 20 8.08 1.65 11.38
CA LEU A 20 8.72 1.67 10.07
C LEU A 20 10.21 1.34 10.19
N SER A 21 10.72 0.54 9.24
CA SER A 21 12.16 0.30 9.15
C SER A 21 12.91 1.60 8.82
N ALA A 22 14.21 1.61 9.05
CA ALA A 22 15.05 2.76 8.68
C ALA A 22 14.95 3.02 7.17
N ARG A 23 14.93 1.97 6.36
CA ARG A 23 14.82 2.09 4.90
C ARG A 23 13.47 2.67 4.48
N ALA A 24 12.38 2.21 5.10
CA ALA A 24 11.04 2.75 4.80
C ALA A 24 10.97 4.24 5.15
N ARG A 25 11.48 4.63 6.33
CA ARG A 25 11.49 6.03 6.74
C ARG A 25 12.33 6.91 5.80
N GLU A 26 13.47 6.40 5.37
CA GLU A 26 14.34 7.11 4.42
C GLU A 26 13.59 7.41 3.12
N LEU A 27 12.94 6.40 2.54
CA LEU A 27 12.22 6.56 1.28
C LEU A 27 10.99 7.46 1.42
N ILE A 28 10.22 7.30 2.50
CA ILE A 28 9.01 8.10 2.75
C ILE A 28 9.36 9.57 3.00
N ASN A 29 10.46 9.84 3.70
CA ASN A 29 10.85 11.19 4.08
C ASN A 29 11.72 11.90 3.02
N GLU A 30 12.10 11.22 1.96
CA GLU A 30 12.87 11.82 0.88
C GLU A 30 12.02 12.88 0.19
N PRO A 31 12.45 14.17 0.18
CA PRO A 31 11.62 15.27 -0.36
C PRO A 31 11.21 15.10 -1.82
N THR A 32 11.99 14.35 -2.61
CA THR A 32 11.70 14.12 -4.02
C THR A 32 10.79 12.91 -4.27
N SER A 33 10.43 12.16 -3.22
CA SER A 33 9.53 11.01 -3.36
C SER A 33 8.08 11.47 -3.57
N GLY A 34 7.42 10.90 -4.57
CA GLY A 34 5.98 10.96 -4.69
C GLY A 34 5.38 9.77 -3.96
N LEU A 35 4.47 10.02 -3.02
CA LEU A 35 3.85 8.97 -2.22
C LEU A 35 2.38 8.81 -2.61
N MET A 36 1.96 7.56 -2.79
CA MET A 36 0.59 7.24 -3.17
C MET A 36 0.01 6.15 -2.26
N PHE A 37 -1.30 6.15 -2.14
CA PHE A 37 -2.03 5.06 -1.51
C PHE A 37 -3.16 4.59 -2.42
N SER A 38 -3.44 3.29 -2.42
CA SER A 38 -4.54 2.72 -3.19
C SER A 38 -5.86 2.90 -2.46
N THR A 39 -6.94 3.17 -3.21
CA THR A 39 -8.30 3.11 -2.66
C THR A 39 -8.59 1.72 -2.09
N ALA A 40 -7.99 0.67 -2.65
CA ALA A 40 -8.12 -0.68 -2.12
C ALA A 40 -7.55 -0.82 -0.70
N ALA A 41 -6.47 -0.10 -0.37
CA ALA A 41 -5.90 -0.11 0.97
C ALA A 41 -6.87 0.51 2.00
N ILE A 42 -7.52 1.60 1.63
CA ILE A 42 -8.54 2.23 2.49
C ILE A 42 -9.71 1.28 2.70
N TRP A 43 -10.14 0.58 1.65
CA TRP A 43 -11.21 -0.41 1.74
C TRP A 43 -10.81 -1.60 2.62
N GLU A 44 -9.58 -2.07 2.51
CA GLU A 44 -9.04 -3.11 3.37
C GLU A 44 -9.13 -2.72 4.85
N VAL A 45 -8.71 -1.49 5.18
CA VAL A 45 -8.78 -0.97 6.55
C VAL A 45 -10.23 -0.92 7.02
N ALA A 46 -11.15 -0.43 6.18
CA ALA A 46 -12.57 -0.35 6.52
C ALA A 46 -13.15 -1.72 6.87
N ILE A 47 -12.83 -2.75 6.06
CA ILE A 47 -13.32 -4.11 6.27
C ILE A 47 -12.70 -4.74 7.51
N LYS A 48 -11.36 -4.73 7.60
CA LYS A 48 -10.63 -5.46 8.64
C LYS A 48 -10.76 -4.80 10.02
N SER A 49 -10.86 -3.48 10.08
CA SER A 49 -11.14 -2.76 11.35
C SER A 49 -12.52 -3.14 11.87
N ARG A 50 -13.51 -3.21 10.99
CA ARG A 50 -14.87 -3.58 11.37
C ARG A 50 -14.96 -5.03 11.85
N LEU A 51 -14.12 -5.91 11.32
CA LEU A 51 -14.02 -7.30 11.76
C LEU A 51 -13.27 -7.47 13.09
N GLY A 52 -12.72 -6.38 13.65
CA GLY A 52 -11.99 -6.43 14.91
C GLY A 52 -10.60 -7.02 14.82
N ARG A 53 -9.98 -7.01 13.63
CA ARG A 53 -8.62 -7.53 13.45
C ARG A 53 -7.64 -6.68 14.27
N PRO A 54 -6.80 -7.29 15.12
CA PRO A 54 -5.94 -6.53 16.05
C PRO A 54 -4.89 -5.65 15.37
N ASP A 55 -4.49 -5.98 14.16
CA ASP A 55 -3.51 -5.21 13.38
C ASP A 55 -4.15 -4.10 12.52
N PHE A 56 -5.48 -3.92 12.63
CA PHE A 56 -6.24 -2.93 11.86
C PHE A 56 -7.08 -2.00 12.74
N HIS A 57 -6.49 -1.47 13.81
CA HIS A 57 -7.15 -0.48 14.65
C HIS A 57 -7.01 0.91 14.05
N ALA A 58 -7.86 1.23 13.08
CA ALA A 58 -7.84 2.54 12.44
C ALA A 58 -9.23 2.89 11.90
N ASP A 59 -9.53 4.19 11.90
CA ASP A 59 -10.69 4.72 11.21
C ASP A 59 -10.30 5.03 9.77
N ALA A 60 -10.91 4.34 8.81
CA ALA A 60 -10.57 4.47 7.40
C ALA A 60 -10.79 5.90 6.88
N ARG A 61 -11.81 6.61 7.37
CA ARG A 61 -12.07 8.00 6.95
C ARG A 61 -10.95 8.93 7.41
N LEU A 62 -10.53 8.78 8.66
CA LEU A 62 -9.45 9.60 9.23
C LEU A 62 -8.12 9.26 8.58
N LEU A 63 -7.85 7.99 8.31
CA LEU A 63 -6.65 7.58 7.61
C LEU A 63 -6.56 8.24 6.24
N ARG A 64 -7.62 8.13 5.44
CA ARG A 64 -7.65 8.73 4.10
C ARG A 64 -7.44 10.23 4.14
N ARG A 65 -8.15 10.92 5.04
CA ARG A 65 -8.01 12.38 5.21
C ARG A 65 -6.59 12.76 5.57
N GLY A 66 -5.99 12.07 6.53
CA GLY A 66 -4.62 12.34 6.98
C GLY A 66 -3.60 12.12 5.88
N LEU A 67 -3.76 11.07 5.08
CA LEU A 67 -2.86 10.82 3.95
C LEU A 67 -2.92 11.94 2.92
N LEU A 68 -4.14 12.36 2.56
CA LEU A 68 -4.32 13.46 1.60
C LEU A 68 -3.76 14.78 2.14
N GLU A 69 -3.98 15.07 3.42
CA GLU A 69 -3.43 16.27 4.07
C GLU A 69 -1.91 16.27 4.13
N ASN A 70 -1.30 15.09 4.18
CA ASN A 70 0.16 14.93 4.20
C ASN A 70 0.77 14.78 2.80
N GLY A 71 0.01 15.09 1.76
CA GLY A 71 0.55 15.15 0.40
C GLY A 71 0.57 13.83 -0.35
N TYR A 72 -0.02 12.76 0.18
CA TYR A 72 -0.16 11.51 -0.56
C TYR A 72 -1.21 11.68 -1.66
N ALA A 73 -0.96 11.10 -2.82
CA ALA A 73 -1.94 11.02 -3.89
C ALA A 73 -2.73 9.72 -3.80
N GLU A 74 -4.01 9.78 -4.08
CA GLU A 74 -4.89 8.61 -4.09
C GLU A 74 -4.86 7.96 -5.47
N LEU A 75 -4.59 6.65 -5.51
CA LEU A 75 -4.66 5.85 -6.73
C LEU A 75 -5.94 5.02 -6.72
N ALA A 76 -6.88 5.40 -7.57
CA ALA A 76 -8.13 4.65 -7.70
C ALA A 76 -7.89 3.31 -8.40
N VAL A 77 -8.66 2.29 -7.98
CA VAL A 77 -8.66 1.00 -8.69
C VAL A 77 -9.44 1.16 -9.99
N GLU A 78 -8.75 0.98 -11.12
CA GLU A 78 -9.32 1.05 -12.46
C GLU A 78 -9.53 -0.34 -13.04
N GLY A 79 -10.33 -0.40 -14.13
CA GLY A 79 -10.57 -1.67 -14.82
C GLY A 79 -9.27 -2.36 -15.27
N ASP A 80 -8.30 -1.59 -15.77
CA ASP A 80 -7.00 -2.14 -16.18
C ASP A 80 -6.27 -2.82 -15.03
N HIS A 81 -6.38 -2.28 -13.83
CA HIS A 81 -5.79 -2.88 -12.63
C HIS A 81 -6.43 -4.23 -12.32
N THR A 82 -7.76 -4.29 -12.40
CA THR A 82 -8.50 -5.52 -12.05
C THR A 82 -8.15 -6.68 -12.98
N VAL A 83 -8.11 -6.44 -14.29
CA VAL A 83 -7.79 -7.51 -15.24
C VAL A 83 -6.30 -7.88 -15.22
N ALA A 84 -5.41 -6.94 -14.84
CA ALA A 84 -3.99 -7.22 -14.70
C ALA A 84 -3.69 -8.23 -13.58
N THR A 85 -4.60 -8.42 -12.63
CA THR A 85 -4.43 -9.45 -11.59
C THR A 85 -4.36 -10.86 -12.18
N LEU A 86 -4.94 -11.07 -13.36
CA LEU A 86 -4.88 -12.37 -14.06
C LEU A 86 -3.46 -12.76 -14.45
N ASP A 87 -2.58 -11.79 -14.64
CA ASP A 87 -1.19 -12.01 -15.06
C ASP A 87 -0.23 -12.21 -13.88
N LEU A 88 -0.73 -12.09 -12.65
CA LEU A 88 0.09 -12.30 -11.46
C LEU A 88 0.27 -13.80 -11.18
N PRO A 89 1.48 -14.22 -10.76
CA PRO A 89 1.67 -15.60 -10.31
C PRO A 89 0.87 -15.89 -9.05
N GLU A 90 0.61 -17.17 -8.79
CA GLU A 90 -0.17 -17.65 -7.64
C GLU A 90 0.72 -17.71 -6.39
N ILE A 91 1.20 -16.57 -5.91
CA ILE A 91 2.09 -16.48 -4.75
C ILE A 91 1.29 -16.24 -3.47
N HIS A 92 0.32 -15.32 -3.52
CA HIS A 92 -0.43 -14.87 -2.35
C HIS A 92 -1.91 -14.76 -2.73
N LYS A 93 -2.80 -15.16 -1.82
CA LYS A 93 -4.23 -15.19 -2.10
C LYS A 93 -4.97 -13.92 -1.68
N ASP A 94 -4.35 -13.07 -0.88
CA ASP A 94 -5.00 -11.86 -0.39
C ASP A 94 -5.32 -10.91 -1.56
N PRO A 95 -6.59 -10.64 -1.84
CA PRO A 95 -6.98 -9.81 -2.98
C PRO A 95 -6.52 -8.36 -2.84
N PHE A 96 -6.39 -7.85 -1.63
CA PHE A 96 -5.94 -6.47 -1.41
C PHE A 96 -4.46 -6.31 -1.76
N ASP A 97 -3.65 -7.33 -1.46
CA ASP A 97 -2.24 -7.31 -1.85
C ASP A 97 -2.10 -7.48 -3.36
N ARG A 98 -2.85 -8.41 -3.93
CA ARG A 98 -2.79 -8.69 -5.38
C ARG A 98 -3.19 -7.47 -6.20
N ILE A 99 -4.24 -6.76 -5.84
CA ILE A 99 -4.66 -5.57 -6.60
C ILE A 99 -3.60 -4.46 -6.53
N GLN A 100 -2.94 -4.30 -5.39
CA GLN A 100 -1.91 -3.28 -5.27
C GLN A 100 -0.66 -3.62 -6.09
N VAL A 101 -0.28 -4.89 -6.16
CA VAL A 101 0.80 -5.33 -7.07
C VAL A 101 0.43 -5.04 -8.52
N ALA A 102 -0.81 -5.36 -8.92
CA ALA A 102 -1.28 -5.08 -10.27
C ALA A 102 -1.27 -3.58 -10.58
N GLN A 103 -1.70 -2.76 -9.63
CA GLN A 103 -1.65 -1.30 -9.79
C GLN A 103 -0.23 -0.80 -10.02
N ALA A 104 0.72 -1.27 -9.23
CA ALA A 104 2.11 -0.88 -9.38
C ALA A 104 2.67 -1.25 -10.76
N ARG A 105 2.33 -2.45 -11.24
CA ARG A 105 2.76 -2.90 -12.58
C ARG A 105 2.17 -2.06 -13.70
N VAL A 106 0.87 -1.81 -13.65
CA VAL A 106 0.17 -1.05 -14.69
C VAL A 106 0.64 0.40 -14.72
N GLU A 107 0.81 1.01 -13.56
CA GLU A 107 1.20 2.42 -13.46
C GLU A 107 2.72 2.64 -13.61
N GLY A 108 3.51 1.57 -13.58
CA GLY A 108 4.96 1.69 -13.68
C GLY A 108 5.59 2.36 -12.47
N ILE A 109 5.05 2.11 -11.28
CA ILE A 109 5.54 2.66 -10.01
C ILE A 109 5.98 1.52 -9.09
N VAL A 110 6.65 1.87 -8.00
CA VAL A 110 7.18 0.88 -7.06
C VAL A 110 6.21 0.70 -5.89
N LEU A 111 5.84 -0.55 -5.59
CA LEU A 111 5.08 -0.89 -4.40
C LEU A 111 6.05 -1.18 -3.25
N LEU A 112 5.98 -0.38 -2.20
CA LEU A 112 6.74 -0.63 -0.97
C LEU A 112 5.92 -1.52 -0.05
N THR A 113 6.55 -2.56 0.49
CA THR A 113 5.91 -3.50 1.41
C THR A 113 6.89 -3.95 2.50
N ASN A 114 6.34 -4.33 3.65
CA ASN A 114 7.10 -5.02 4.70
C ASN A 114 6.82 -6.53 4.72
N ASP A 115 5.98 -7.02 3.82
CA ASP A 115 5.58 -8.42 3.75
C ASP A 115 6.43 -9.17 2.72
N GLU A 116 7.22 -10.15 3.18
CA GLU A 116 8.07 -10.94 2.30
C GLU A 116 7.28 -11.69 1.23
N ARG A 117 6.05 -12.11 1.52
CA ARG A 117 5.22 -12.82 0.54
C ARG A 117 4.79 -11.90 -0.60
N VAL A 118 4.54 -10.64 -0.31
CA VAL A 118 4.23 -9.64 -1.35
C VAL A 118 5.49 -9.34 -2.16
N ALA A 119 6.65 -9.25 -1.50
CA ALA A 119 7.91 -9.02 -2.18
C ALA A 119 8.29 -10.17 -3.14
N ASP A 120 7.79 -11.38 -2.89
CA ASP A 120 8.03 -12.54 -3.76
C ASP A 120 7.44 -12.37 -5.17
N TYR A 121 6.52 -11.43 -5.37
CA TYR A 121 6.06 -11.08 -6.73
C TYR A 121 7.19 -10.47 -7.59
N GLY A 122 8.27 -10.02 -6.96
CA GLY A 122 9.37 -9.39 -7.68
C GLY A 122 9.07 -7.97 -8.13
N SER A 123 9.94 -7.41 -8.96
CA SER A 123 9.75 -6.05 -9.48
C SER A 123 8.34 -5.88 -10.07
N PRO A 124 7.64 -4.74 -9.78
CA PRO A 124 8.13 -3.52 -9.13
C PRO A 124 7.86 -3.47 -7.62
N VAL A 125 7.86 -4.59 -6.92
CA VAL A 125 7.68 -4.63 -5.46
C VAL A 125 9.04 -4.55 -4.77
N GLU A 126 9.16 -3.69 -3.77
CA GLU A 126 10.37 -3.54 -2.98
C GLU A 126 10.07 -3.77 -1.50
N LEU A 127 10.81 -4.70 -0.89
CA LEU A 127 10.72 -4.98 0.53
C LEU A 127 11.50 -3.92 1.33
N VAL A 128 10.85 -3.35 2.33
CA VAL A 128 11.46 -2.31 3.19
C VAL A 128 11.30 -2.59 4.67
#